data_5e9ccc263688f91a56b6ab4dad87f1dd
#
_entry.id   5e9ccc263688f91a56b6ab4dad87f1dd
#
_cell.length_a   1.000
_cell.length_b   1.000
_cell.length_c   1.000
_cell.angle_alpha   90.00
_cell.angle_beta   90.00
_cell.angle_gamma   90.00
#
_symmetry.space_group_name_H-M   'P 1'
#
loop_
_entity.id
_entity.type
_entity.pdbx_description
1 polymer ?
#
loop_
_entity_poly.entity_id
_entity_poly.type
_entity_poly.pdbx_seq_one_letter_code
_entity_poly.pdbx_strand_id
1 'polypeptide(L)'
;MKTPKPLLTLRMVFPLAASLIALLLGEWIARGSLSADVFAEFIFPHIGAYLLAWLLLFLVWLLLDWVFRCPPLSTLGMAVLGCAPCAVNFYTLQLRGEPFLPWDLAQVSEAAGVASAAGLKIQTSMVVTIIVVLALTVGSFFLFRGRHKQRWLPRLAGSAATAAALCLLVFGVYLQPAVTRAVGIVPDAWMQDRYYRYYGVVTGFMTNLTNLEIDKPEEYSQEAVDALLDNVDESQKFNTSPLYSTSYSAVTPKDEQMKDPTIIYVMDESYWDVSELEQYGITFDTDVSKNLHALQQTSAYGRAYSPSFGGGTCDVEFEALTGYSVSFLPSGSKPYQQHVTKPMFATPNYLKSRGYQTAAVHCFWAKYWSRDKAYPNLGFDDFISLEDMHGVTKVRKHYWTSGLVTDDSMADQIIQQYESMKASSDKPVFLHAVTMQNHTNYNKDNYPDDERVKVVSHPTGLKPSTVGALEDFATGIRDADAMLGRLTEYFSQVDEPVVLVFWGDHYNPIDSNYDVYTATGYASDSSADPRLHQTTLLMWSNYSDQQVDLGTLSLIHI
;
A
#
# COMPACT_ATOMS: atom_id res chain seq x y z
N MET A 1 30.39 51.37 -6.52
CA MET A 1 31.47 50.50 -6.00
C MET A 1 31.42 49.16 -6.73
N LYS A 2 32.52 48.68 -7.29
CA LYS A 2 32.58 47.34 -7.90
C LYS A 2 32.52 46.29 -6.78
N THR A 3 31.69 45.28 -6.91
CA THR A 3 31.63 44.16 -5.95
C THR A 3 33.00 43.50 -5.86
N PRO A 4 33.55 43.25 -4.65
CA PRO A 4 34.85 42.59 -4.48
C PRO A 4 34.84 41.21 -5.19
N LYS A 5 35.96 40.86 -5.87
CA LYS A 5 36.09 39.58 -6.57
C LYS A 5 35.72 38.35 -5.73
N PRO A 6 36.14 38.19 -4.46
CA PRO A 6 35.78 37.03 -3.64
C PRO A 6 34.28 36.96 -3.35
N LEU A 7 33.59 38.09 -3.18
CA LEU A 7 32.15 38.12 -2.98
C LEU A 7 31.39 37.70 -4.24
N LEU A 8 31.90 38.08 -5.42
CA LEU A 8 31.31 37.65 -6.70
C LEU A 8 31.44 36.14 -6.88
N THR A 9 32.63 35.58 -6.61
CA THR A 9 32.86 34.12 -6.66
C THR A 9 31.96 33.38 -5.68
N LEU A 10 31.84 33.87 -4.44
CA LEU A 10 30.95 33.23 -3.46
C LEU A 10 29.47 33.24 -3.88
N ARG A 11 29.00 34.32 -4.52
CA ARG A 11 27.64 34.40 -5.10
C ARG A 11 27.41 33.42 -6.25
N MET A 12 28.44 33.06 -7.00
CA MET A 12 28.35 32.08 -8.08
C MET A 12 28.34 30.63 -7.55
N VAL A 13 29.13 30.36 -6.53
CA VAL A 13 29.29 29.03 -5.92
C VAL A 13 28.12 28.69 -4.99
N PHE A 14 27.49 29.67 -4.37
CA PHE A 14 26.44 29.46 -3.36
C PHE A 14 25.28 28.59 -3.86
N PRO A 15 24.67 28.83 -5.03
CA PRO A 15 23.56 27.99 -5.50
C PRO A 15 23.95 26.52 -5.69
N LEU A 16 25.17 26.28 -6.20
CA LEU A 16 25.71 24.93 -6.39
C LEU A 16 25.91 24.22 -5.05
N ALA A 17 26.50 24.91 -4.07
CA ALA A 17 26.70 24.34 -2.74
C ALA A 17 25.38 24.14 -1.99
N ALA A 18 24.47 25.11 -2.06
CA ALA A 18 23.18 25.03 -1.37
C ALA A 18 22.31 23.90 -1.91
N SER A 19 22.29 23.68 -3.24
CA SER A 19 21.54 22.57 -3.84
C SER A 19 22.15 21.21 -3.51
N LEU A 20 23.48 21.10 -3.45
CA LEU A 20 24.15 19.87 -3.02
C LEU A 20 23.85 19.55 -1.55
N ILE A 21 23.93 20.57 -0.67
CA ILE A 21 23.61 20.41 0.74
C ILE A 21 22.15 19.99 0.90
N ALA A 22 21.21 20.60 0.18
CA ALA A 22 19.79 20.23 0.24
C ALA A 22 19.58 18.77 -0.21
N LEU A 23 20.24 18.32 -1.28
CA LEU A 23 20.19 16.93 -1.72
C LEU A 23 20.66 15.96 -0.64
N LEU A 24 21.84 16.23 -0.05
CA LEU A 24 22.41 15.37 1.00
C LEU A 24 21.57 15.36 2.28
N LEU A 25 20.97 16.49 2.66
CA LEU A 25 20.04 16.57 3.78
C LEU A 25 18.76 15.77 3.51
N GLY A 26 18.24 15.83 2.29
CA GLY A 26 17.10 15.01 1.87
C GLY A 26 17.40 13.52 1.98
N GLU A 27 18.55 13.08 1.44
CA GLU A 27 18.98 11.68 1.55
C GLU A 27 19.21 11.24 3.00
N TRP A 28 19.72 12.13 3.85
CA TRP A 28 19.82 11.85 5.28
C TRP A 28 18.46 11.64 5.95
N ILE A 29 17.48 12.45 5.61
CA ILE A 29 16.12 12.27 6.11
C ILE A 29 15.57 10.91 5.64
N ALA A 30 15.64 10.63 4.33
CA ALA A 30 15.05 9.44 3.73
C ALA A 30 15.65 8.13 4.27
N ARG A 31 16.95 8.13 4.60
CA ARG A 31 17.71 6.95 5.05
C ARG A 31 17.88 6.86 6.57
N GLY A 32 17.59 7.92 7.30
CA GLY A 32 17.88 8.05 8.73
C GLY A 32 19.37 8.21 9.07
N SER A 33 20.30 7.86 8.17
CA SER A 33 21.74 8.02 8.34
C SER A 33 22.44 8.33 7.01
N LEU A 34 23.62 8.99 7.09
CA LEU A 34 24.58 9.15 5.99
C LEU A 34 25.97 8.67 6.46
N SER A 35 26.10 7.36 6.69
CA SER A 35 27.37 6.73 7.05
C SER A 35 28.29 6.59 5.85
N ALA A 36 29.56 6.27 6.09
CA ALA A 36 30.52 5.97 5.04
C ALA A 36 30.05 4.80 4.13
N ASP A 37 29.36 3.83 4.73
CA ASP A 37 28.79 2.68 4.01
C ASP A 37 27.70 3.10 3.03
N VAL A 38 26.83 4.05 3.42
CA VAL A 38 25.80 4.59 2.51
C VAL A 38 26.45 5.25 1.29
N PHE A 39 27.55 5.97 1.46
CA PHE A 39 28.29 6.54 0.34
C PHE A 39 28.92 5.46 -0.54
N ALA A 40 29.54 4.45 0.07
CA ALA A 40 30.25 3.39 -0.64
C ALA A 40 29.31 2.44 -1.40
N GLU A 41 28.17 2.07 -0.79
CA GLU A 41 27.25 1.07 -1.33
C GLU A 41 26.20 1.66 -2.28
N PHE A 42 25.76 2.89 -2.03
CA PHE A 42 24.62 3.48 -2.77
C PHE A 42 24.99 4.71 -3.58
N ILE A 43 25.67 5.72 -2.99
CA ILE A 43 25.85 7.02 -3.64
C ILE A 43 26.94 6.94 -4.72
N PHE A 44 28.13 6.47 -4.38
CA PHE A 44 29.24 6.45 -5.34
C PHE A 44 29.03 5.48 -6.51
N PRO A 45 28.51 4.25 -6.34
CA PRO A 45 28.21 3.39 -7.46
C PRO A 45 27.15 3.95 -8.41
N HIS A 46 26.24 4.80 -7.91
CA HIS A 46 25.13 5.37 -8.68
C HIS A 46 25.25 6.90 -8.80
N ILE A 47 26.47 7.42 -8.81
CA ILE A 47 26.75 8.88 -8.78
C ILE A 47 26.04 9.64 -9.90
N GLY A 48 25.78 9.02 -11.05
CA GLY A 48 25.04 9.61 -12.16
C GLY A 48 23.63 10.07 -11.76
N ALA A 49 22.92 9.27 -10.99
CA ALA A 49 21.59 9.59 -10.49
C ALA A 49 21.61 10.79 -9.53
N TYR A 50 22.58 10.82 -8.63
CA TYR A 50 22.74 11.92 -7.66
C TYR A 50 23.21 13.22 -8.33
N LEU A 51 24.03 13.15 -9.38
CA LEU A 51 24.40 14.33 -10.18
C LEU A 51 23.20 14.90 -10.94
N LEU A 52 22.32 14.05 -11.47
CA LEU A 52 21.08 14.50 -12.11
C LEU A 52 20.13 15.15 -11.10
N ALA A 53 19.96 14.56 -9.91
CA ALA A 53 19.16 15.14 -8.83
C ALA A 53 19.71 16.48 -8.37
N TRP A 54 21.03 16.57 -8.21
CA TRP A 54 21.70 17.82 -7.87
C TRP A 54 21.50 18.89 -8.94
N LEU A 55 21.67 18.54 -10.21
CA LEU A 55 21.45 19.45 -11.35
C LEU A 55 19.99 19.94 -11.37
N LEU A 56 19.02 19.05 -11.12
CA LEU A 56 17.61 19.42 -11.03
C LEU A 56 17.38 20.50 -9.95
N LEU A 57 17.84 20.26 -8.72
CA LEU A 57 17.71 21.21 -7.62
C LEU A 57 18.44 22.54 -7.89
N PHE A 58 19.61 22.48 -8.51
CA PHE A 58 20.36 23.68 -8.92
C PHE A 58 19.58 24.51 -9.96
N LEU A 59 19.02 23.88 -10.97
CA LEU A 59 18.19 24.56 -11.98
C LEU A 59 16.90 25.12 -11.39
N VAL A 60 16.28 24.41 -10.45
CA VAL A 60 15.13 24.92 -9.69
C VAL A 60 15.51 26.19 -8.93
N TRP A 61 16.64 26.19 -8.22
CA TRP A 61 17.13 27.41 -7.52
C TRP A 61 17.32 28.56 -8.50
N LEU A 62 17.96 28.33 -9.65
CA LEU A 62 18.20 29.35 -10.69
C LEU A 62 16.88 29.89 -11.23
N LEU A 63 15.91 29.03 -11.55
CA LEU A 63 14.62 29.46 -12.06
C LEU A 63 13.90 30.36 -11.06
N LEU A 64 13.83 29.93 -9.80
CA LEU A 64 13.22 30.72 -8.73
C LEU A 64 13.93 32.07 -8.54
N ASP A 65 15.28 32.12 -8.65
CA ASP A 65 16.01 33.39 -8.55
C ASP A 65 15.79 34.31 -9.75
N TRP A 66 15.69 33.76 -10.96
CA TRP A 66 15.35 34.54 -12.15
C TRP A 66 13.94 35.12 -12.05
N VAL A 67 12.97 34.34 -11.58
CA VAL A 67 11.56 34.73 -11.46
C VAL A 67 11.34 35.72 -10.32
N PHE A 68 11.78 35.38 -9.10
CA PHE A 68 11.44 36.14 -7.91
C PHE A 68 12.51 37.18 -7.53
N ARG A 69 13.75 37.02 -7.97
CA ARG A 69 14.90 37.87 -7.58
C ARG A 69 15.10 37.96 -6.08
N CYS A 70 14.72 36.92 -5.38
CA CYS A 70 14.78 36.80 -3.95
C CYS A 70 15.57 35.52 -3.57
N PRO A 71 16.92 35.58 -3.47
CA PRO A 71 17.74 34.41 -3.14
C PRO A 71 17.30 33.65 -1.89
N PRO A 72 16.86 34.29 -0.80
CA PRO A 72 16.28 33.57 0.33
C PRO A 72 15.05 32.72 -0.05
N LEU A 73 14.11 33.26 -0.84
CA LEU A 73 12.96 32.52 -1.30
C LEU A 73 13.37 31.38 -2.27
N SER A 74 14.35 31.63 -3.13
CA SER A 74 14.89 30.60 -4.04
C SER A 74 15.58 29.48 -3.27
N THR A 75 16.32 29.81 -2.22
CA THR A 75 17.00 28.82 -1.36
C THR A 75 15.99 27.99 -0.57
N LEU A 76 15.00 28.64 0.04
CA LEU A 76 13.95 27.97 0.79
C LEU A 76 13.08 27.08 -0.13
N GLY A 77 12.62 27.62 -1.26
CA GLY A 77 11.78 26.89 -2.20
C GLY A 77 12.46 25.65 -2.79
N MET A 78 13.73 25.80 -3.21
CA MET A 78 14.55 24.67 -3.68
C MET A 78 14.76 23.61 -2.58
N ALA A 79 15.07 24.04 -1.35
CA ALA A 79 15.29 23.11 -0.24
C ALA A 79 14.00 22.38 0.17
N VAL A 80 12.85 23.06 0.15
CA VAL A 80 11.56 22.42 0.39
C VAL A 80 11.27 21.37 -0.68
N LEU A 81 11.46 21.69 -1.97
CA LEU A 81 11.24 20.74 -3.06
C LEU A 81 12.20 19.55 -3.03
N GLY A 82 13.42 19.72 -2.49
CA GLY A 82 14.39 18.63 -2.34
C GLY A 82 14.20 17.79 -1.08
N CYS A 83 13.82 18.38 0.06
CA CYS A 83 13.79 17.69 1.35
C CYS A 83 12.38 17.19 1.76
N ALA A 84 11.31 17.91 1.38
CA ALA A 84 9.96 17.49 1.77
C ALA A 84 9.55 16.13 1.17
N PRO A 85 9.80 15.84 -0.12
CA PRO A 85 9.56 14.49 -0.66
C PRO A 85 10.34 13.40 0.09
N CYS A 86 11.55 13.69 0.53
CA CYS A 86 12.36 12.75 1.31
C CYS A 86 11.78 12.49 2.70
N ALA A 87 11.18 13.50 3.33
CA ALA A 87 10.50 13.32 4.62
C ALA A 87 9.20 12.51 4.45
N VAL A 88 8.43 12.78 3.39
CA VAL A 88 7.27 11.97 3.05
C VAL A 88 7.69 10.52 2.79
N ASN A 89 8.70 10.31 1.95
CA ASN A 89 9.25 8.98 1.64
C ASN A 89 9.68 8.20 2.88
N PHE A 90 10.27 8.87 3.87
CA PHE A 90 10.64 8.22 5.13
C PHE A 90 9.42 7.65 5.85
N TYR A 91 8.34 8.44 5.96
CA TYR A 91 7.13 7.97 6.64
C TYR A 91 6.33 6.98 5.82
N THR A 92 6.26 7.10 4.49
CA THR A 92 5.56 6.12 3.64
C THR A 92 6.23 4.76 3.70
N LEU A 93 7.57 4.70 3.69
CA LEU A 93 8.31 3.45 3.89
C LEU A 93 8.06 2.81 5.27
N GLN A 94 7.93 3.61 6.34
CA GLN A 94 7.62 3.08 7.67
C GLN A 94 6.19 2.59 7.81
N LEU A 95 5.23 3.26 7.16
CA LEU A 95 3.81 2.99 7.34
C LEU A 95 3.30 1.88 6.43
N ARG A 96 3.81 1.78 5.21
CA ARG A 96 3.31 0.86 4.19
C ARG A 96 4.38 0.06 3.43
N GLY A 97 5.67 0.19 3.80
CA GLY A 97 6.77 -0.52 3.14
C GLY A 97 7.11 -0.03 1.71
N GLU A 98 6.38 0.95 1.18
CA GLU A 98 6.58 1.50 -0.16
C GLU A 98 7.13 2.93 -0.12
N PRO A 99 7.98 3.35 -1.09
CA PRO A 99 8.48 4.71 -1.16
C PRO A 99 7.39 5.71 -1.57
N PHE A 100 7.70 7.00 -1.49
CA PHE A 100 6.83 8.07 -1.97
C PHE A 100 6.86 8.12 -3.51
N LEU A 101 5.74 7.78 -4.14
CA LEU A 101 5.58 7.63 -5.58
C LEU A 101 4.79 8.81 -6.19
N PRO A 102 4.93 9.11 -7.49
CA PRO A 102 4.25 10.25 -8.12
C PRO A 102 2.72 10.23 -7.96
N TRP A 103 2.09 9.07 -7.99
CA TRP A 103 0.64 8.93 -7.81
C TRP A 103 0.16 9.18 -6.39
N ASP A 104 1.04 9.13 -5.37
CA ASP A 104 0.70 9.52 -4.01
C ASP A 104 0.33 11.01 -3.88
N LEU A 105 0.71 11.83 -4.87
CA LEU A 105 0.27 13.23 -4.91
C LEU A 105 -1.26 13.36 -4.99
N ALA A 106 -1.96 12.39 -5.53
CA ALA A 106 -3.42 12.37 -5.54
C ALA A 106 -4.03 12.16 -4.12
N GLN A 107 -3.25 11.61 -3.19
CA GLN A 107 -3.66 11.28 -1.82
C GLN A 107 -3.22 12.31 -0.77
N VAL A 108 -2.66 13.45 -1.16
CA VAL A 108 -2.12 14.45 -0.21
C VAL A 108 -3.15 14.92 0.81
N SER A 109 -4.43 15.02 0.42
CA SER A 109 -5.52 15.40 1.34
C SER A 109 -5.80 14.32 2.40
N GLU A 110 -5.68 13.05 2.03
CA GLU A 110 -5.85 11.89 2.93
C GLU A 110 -4.64 11.75 3.84
N ALA A 111 -3.43 11.86 3.27
CA ALA A 111 -2.17 11.82 4.00
C ALA A 111 -2.07 12.90 5.09
N ALA A 112 -2.64 14.10 4.86
CA ALA A 112 -2.66 15.16 5.86
C ALA A 112 -3.52 14.80 7.09
N GLY A 113 -4.64 14.10 6.90
CA GLY A 113 -5.47 13.54 7.97
C GLY A 113 -4.72 12.48 8.78
N VAL A 114 -4.07 11.57 8.08
CA VAL A 114 -3.25 10.50 8.67
C VAL A 114 -2.06 11.07 9.44
N ALA A 115 -1.33 12.02 8.88
CA ALA A 115 -0.15 12.63 9.51
C ALA A 115 -0.47 13.30 10.86
N SER A 116 -1.64 13.93 10.98
CA SER A 116 -2.07 14.57 12.24
C SER A 116 -2.38 13.58 13.35
N ALA A 117 -2.79 12.37 13.00
CA ALA A 117 -3.22 11.31 13.91
C ALA A 117 -2.12 10.26 14.21
N ALA A 118 -1.16 10.09 13.29
CA ALA A 118 -0.16 9.03 13.31
C ALA A 118 0.92 9.14 14.41
N GLY A 119 0.90 10.19 15.24
CA GLY A 119 1.93 10.37 16.29
C GLY A 119 3.36 10.34 15.73
N LEU A 120 3.57 10.87 14.52
CA LEU A 120 4.83 10.80 13.80
C LEU A 120 5.98 11.36 14.62
N LYS A 121 6.96 10.53 14.92
CA LYS A 121 8.15 10.97 15.67
C LYS A 121 9.07 11.76 14.74
N ILE A 122 9.26 13.04 15.06
CA ILE A 122 10.19 13.90 14.32
C ILE A 122 11.62 13.39 14.54
N GLN A 123 12.30 13.06 13.45
CA GLN A 123 13.69 12.61 13.51
C GLN A 123 14.67 13.76 13.70
N THR A 124 15.82 13.45 14.32
CA THR A 124 16.93 14.40 14.48
C THR A 124 17.40 14.96 13.13
N SER A 125 17.44 14.13 12.08
CA SER A 125 17.78 14.55 10.71
C SER A 125 16.85 15.65 10.18
N MET A 126 15.55 15.57 10.47
CA MET A 126 14.57 16.59 10.05
C MET A 126 14.81 17.92 10.79
N VAL A 127 15.02 17.87 12.09
CA VAL A 127 15.30 19.07 12.91
C VAL A 127 16.58 19.75 12.44
N VAL A 128 17.67 18.99 12.25
CA VAL A 128 18.93 19.52 11.74
C VAL A 128 18.77 20.10 10.34
N THR A 129 18.02 19.43 9.48
CA THR A 129 17.72 19.92 8.11
C THR A 129 17.02 21.27 8.16
N ILE A 130 16.00 21.43 9.01
CA ILE A 130 15.29 22.72 9.16
C ILE A 130 16.29 23.81 9.60
N ILE A 131 17.14 23.53 10.59
CA ILE A 131 18.14 24.51 11.09
C ILE A 131 19.11 24.89 9.96
N VAL A 132 19.66 23.92 9.22
CA VAL A 132 20.62 24.18 8.14
C VAL A 132 19.96 24.94 6.99
N VAL A 133 18.75 24.58 6.59
CA VAL A 133 17.98 25.28 5.54
C VAL A 133 17.70 26.73 5.95
N LEU A 134 17.32 26.97 7.19
CA LEU A 134 17.14 28.33 7.70
C LEU A 134 18.46 29.11 7.70
N ALA A 135 19.57 28.49 8.11
CA ALA A 135 20.89 29.12 8.08
C ALA A 135 21.34 29.49 6.65
N LEU A 136 21.12 28.57 5.68
CA LEU A 136 21.40 28.85 4.26
C LEU A 136 20.49 29.96 3.71
N THR A 137 19.23 29.98 4.10
CA THR A 137 18.27 31.02 3.69
C THR A 137 18.68 32.39 4.22
N VAL A 138 19.02 32.48 5.51
CA VAL A 138 19.52 33.73 6.14
C VAL A 138 20.88 34.11 5.54
N GLY A 139 21.80 33.16 5.37
CA GLY A 139 23.08 33.38 4.72
C GLY A 139 22.94 33.93 3.30
N SER A 140 21.99 33.42 2.53
CA SER A 140 21.69 33.93 1.19
C SER A 140 21.23 35.39 1.21
N PHE A 141 20.43 35.78 2.21
CA PHE A 141 19.98 37.17 2.37
C PHE A 141 21.19 38.12 2.54
N PHE A 142 22.13 37.79 3.41
CA PHE A 142 23.31 38.64 3.63
C PHE A 142 24.28 38.62 2.44
N LEU A 143 24.49 37.45 1.83
CA LEU A 143 25.38 37.27 0.69
C LEU A 143 24.90 38.05 -0.56
N PHE A 144 23.62 38.07 -0.80
CA PHE A 144 23.06 38.75 -1.97
C PHE A 144 22.55 40.17 -1.70
N ARG A 145 22.70 40.65 -0.47
CA ARG A 145 22.36 42.04 -0.10
C ARG A 145 23.11 43.02 -1.01
N GLY A 146 22.37 44.04 -1.53
CA GLY A 146 22.95 45.04 -2.43
C GLY A 146 23.13 44.58 -3.88
N ARG A 147 22.52 43.45 -4.28
CA ARG A 147 22.48 43.03 -5.67
C ARG A 147 21.71 44.05 -6.51
N HIS A 148 22.30 44.51 -7.62
CA HIS A 148 21.67 45.48 -8.51
C HIS A 148 20.40 44.94 -9.17
N LYS A 149 19.39 45.79 -9.34
CA LYS A 149 18.19 45.46 -10.12
C LYS A 149 18.59 45.21 -11.58
N GLN A 150 18.30 44.02 -12.08
CA GLN A 150 18.49 43.71 -13.50
C GLN A 150 17.30 44.24 -14.31
N ARG A 151 17.55 44.57 -15.58
CA ARG A 151 16.52 44.91 -16.56
C ARG A 151 15.61 43.68 -16.78
N TRP A 152 14.36 43.94 -17.20
CA TRP A 152 13.38 42.85 -17.36
C TRP A 152 13.73 41.85 -18.47
N LEU A 153 14.34 42.31 -19.59
CA LEU A 153 14.75 41.44 -20.70
C LEU A 153 15.75 40.35 -20.31
N PRO A 154 16.90 40.62 -19.61
CA PRO A 154 17.79 39.56 -19.15
C PRO A 154 17.10 38.61 -18.15
N ARG A 155 16.16 39.10 -17.35
CA ARG A 155 15.37 38.25 -16.44
C ARG A 155 14.51 37.25 -17.22
N LEU A 156 13.74 37.75 -18.19
CA LEU A 156 12.89 36.92 -19.05
C LEU A 156 13.74 35.87 -19.79
N ALA A 157 14.85 36.30 -20.41
CA ALA A 157 15.76 35.40 -21.09
C ALA A 157 16.37 34.34 -20.16
N GLY A 158 16.81 34.73 -18.96
CA GLY A 158 17.34 33.81 -17.96
C GLY A 158 16.29 32.83 -17.46
N SER A 159 15.06 33.30 -17.17
CA SER A 159 13.94 32.43 -16.79
C SER A 159 13.61 31.43 -17.91
N ALA A 160 13.50 31.91 -19.15
CA ALA A 160 13.18 31.06 -20.32
C ALA A 160 14.28 30.01 -20.59
N ALA A 161 15.56 30.42 -20.52
CA ALA A 161 16.68 29.51 -20.71
C ALA A 161 16.75 28.44 -19.60
N THR A 162 16.53 28.83 -18.33
CA THR A 162 16.54 27.87 -17.21
C THR A 162 15.31 26.96 -17.26
N ALA A 163 14.13 27.47 -17.62
CA ALA A 163 12.94 26.66 -17.83
C ALA A 163 13.14 25.65 -18.98
N ALA A 164 13.74 26.08 -20.10
CA ALA A 164 14.08 25.17 -21.19
C ALA A 164 15.07 24.08 -20.77
N ALA A 165 16.10 24.43 -19.97
CA ALA A 165 17.04 23.46 -19.41
C ALA A 165 16.35 22.48 -18.46
N LEU A 166 15.41 22.93 -17.61
CA LEU A 166 14.60 22.05 -16.77
C LEU A 166 13.69 21.13 -17.61
N CYS A 167 13.02 21.66 -18.62
CA CYS A 167 12.22 20.86 -19.53
C CYS A 167 13.08 19.80 -20.24
N LEU A 168 14.28 20.19 -20.72
CA LEU A 168 15.21 19.23 -21.34
C LEU A 168 15.66 18.16 -20.36
N LEU A 169 15.96 18.52 -19.11
CA LEU A 169 16.35 17.56 -18.07
C LEU A 169 15.20 16.61 -17.74
N VAL A 170 13.98 17.13 -17.58
CA VAL A 170 12.80 16.29 -17.25
C VAL A 170 12.41 15.42 -18.45
N PHE A 171 12.02 16.04 -19.57
CA PHE A 171 11.47 15.34 -20.73
C PHE A 171 12.52 14.65 -21.58
N GLY A 172 13.75 15.17 -21.65
CA GLY A 172 14.84 14.63 -22.45
C GLY A 172 15.76 13.66 -21.72
N VAL A 173 15.72 13.62 -20.37
CA VAL A 173 16.55 12.71 -19.58
C VAL A 173 15.70 11.84 -18.67
N TYR A 174 15.01 12.40 -17.66
CA TYR A 174 14.29 11.60 -16.67
C TYR A 174 13.16 10.76 -17.28
N LEU A 175 12.39 11.31 -18.22
CA LEU A 175 11.29 10.62 -18.88
C LEU A 175 11.73 9.82 -20.13
N GLN A 176 13.04 9.60 -20.30
CA GLN A 176 13.58 8.79 -21.40
C GLN A 176 14.30 7.55 -20.84
N PRO A 177 13.66 6.38 -20.78
CA PRO A 177 14.26 5.16 -20.21
C PRO A 177 15.60 4.77 -20.87
N ALA A 178 15.77 5.02 -22.16
CA ALA A 178 17.02 4.76 -22.86
C ALA A 178 18.17 5.67 -22.37
N VAL A 179 17.88 6.94 -22.04
CA VAL A 179 18.86 7.90 -21.57
C VAL A 179 19.19 7.63 -20.09
N THR A 180 18.20 7.33 -19.26
CA THR A 180 18.42 7.00 -17.85
C THR A 180 19.25 5.73 -17.71
N ARG A 181 18.99 4.70 -18.51
CA ARG A 181 19.84 3.49 -18.57
C ARG A 181 21.28 3.78 -18.99
N ALA A 182 21.49 4.68 -19.94
CA ALA A 182 22.83 5.06 -20.39
C ALA A 182 23.67 5.75 -19.28
N VAL A 183 23.02 6.38 -18.30
CA VAL A 183 23.69 6.97 -17.12
C VAL A 183 23.66 6.05 -15.90
N GLY A 184 23.33 4.79 -16.08
CA GLY A 184 23.38 3.75 -15.04
C GLY A 184 22.14 3.67 -14.16
N ILE A 185 21.03 4.31 -14.53
CA ILE A 185 19.75 4.19 -13.82
C ILE A 185 18.92 3.11 -14.52
N VAL A 186 18.85 1.94 -13.89
CA VAL A 186 18.07 0.81 -14.40
C VAL A 186 16.74 0.78 -13.67
N PRO A 187 15.61 0.99 -14.35
CA PRO A 187 14.30 0.90 -13.73
C PRO A 187 14.08 -0.47 -13.10
N ASP A 188 13.58 -0.47 -11.85
CA ASP A 188 13.13 -1.67 -11.15
C ASP A 188 11.66 -1.46 -10.78
N ALA A 189 10.78 -1.93 -11.64
CA ALA A 189 9.34 -1.78 -11.44
C ALA A 189 8.83 -2.61 -10.25
N TRP A 190 9.56 -3.66 -9.86
CA TRP A 190 9.11 -4.64 -8.90
C TRP A 190 9.59 -4.38 -7.46
N MET A 191 10.71 -3.65 -7.30
CA MET A 191 11.32 -3.36 -6.00
C MET A 191 11.62 -1.88 -5.86
N GLN A 192 10.56 -1.09 -5.69
CA GLN A 192 10.65 0.37 -5.63
C GLN A 192 11.42 0.88 -4.42
N ASP A 193 11.35 0.20 -3.26
CA ASP A 193 12.16 0.52 -2.07
C ASP A 193 13.65 0.42 -2.36
N ARG A 194 14.08 -0.65 -3.03
CA ARG A 194 15.46 -0.87 -3.48
C ARG A 194 15.85 0.17 -4.54
N TYR A 195 14.97 0.47 -5.48
CA TYR A 195 15.20 1.46 -6.52
C TYR A 195 15.50 2.85 -5.93
N TYR A 196 14.68 3.30 -4.98
CA TYR A 196 14.90 4.56 -4.28
C TYR A 196 16.16 4.55 -3.40
N ARG A 197 16.48 3.40 -2.84
CA ARG A 197 17.71 3.21 -2.06
C ARG A 197 18.98 3.37 -2.91
N TYR A 198 18.95 2.89 -4.16
CA TYR A 198 20.10 3.00 -5.07
C TYR A 198 20.20 4.39 -5.71
N TYR A 199 19.12 4.93 -6.19
CA TYR A 199 19.15 6.14 -7.03
C TYR A 199 18.73 7.43 -6.31
N GLY A 200 18.32 7.35 -5.06
CA GLY A 200 17.84 8.47 -4.25
C GLY A 200 16.38 8.85 -4.55
N VAL A 201 15.75 9.54 -3.58
CA VAL A 201 14.32 9.86 -3.62
C VAL A 201 13.98 10.77 -4.82
N VAL A 202 14.78 11.81 -5.06
CA VAL A 202 14.51 12.77 -6.13
C VAL A 202 14.54 12.08 -7.50
N THR A 203 15.56 11.28 -7.76
CA THR A 203 15.69 10.55 -9.04
C THR A 203 14.61 9.48 -9.17
N GLY A 204 14.38 8.68 -8.12
CA GLY A 204 13.34 7.65 -8.10
C GLY A 204 11.95 8.23 -8.40
N PHE A 205 11.61 9.34 -7.75
CA PHE A 205 10.34 10.03 -8.00
C PHE A 205 10.22 10.55 -9.44
N MET A 206 11.27 11.21 -9.95
CA MET A 206 11.24 11.80 -11.30
C MET A 206 11.16 10.76 -12.41
N THR A 207 11.85 9.63 -12.26
CA THR A 207 11.81 8.55 -13.26
C THR A 207 10.49 7.78 -13.23
N ASN A 208 9.85 7.64 -12.06
CA ASN A 208 8.54 7.00 -11.95
C ASN A 208 7.38 7.82 -12.56
N LEU A 209 7.60 9.08 -12.95
CA LEU A 209 6.61 9.82 -13.74
C LEU A 209 6.30 9.17 -15.10
N THR A 210 7.17 8.31 -15.62
CA THR A 210 6.90 7.51 -16.82
C THR A 210 5.88 6.41 -16.59
N ASN A 211 5.64 6.00 -15.33
CA ASN A 211 4.77 4.88 -14.96
C ASN A 211 3.33 5.33 -14.59
N LEU A 212 2.96 6.58 -14.92
CA LEU A 212 1.62 7.11 -14.64
C LEU A 212 0.55 6.52 -15.58
N GLU A 213 0.94 6.07 -16.76
CA GLU A 213 0.06 5.46 -17.75
C GLU A 213 0.57 4.06 -18.11
N ILE A 214 -0.35 3.16 -18.42
CA ILE A 214 -0.05 1.81 -18.92
C ILE A 214 -0.06 1.89 -20.44
N ASP A 215 1.07 1.57 -21.03
CA ASP A 215 1.18 1.51 -22.49
C ASP A 215 0.33 0.34 -23.04
N LYS A 216 -0.41 0.60 -24.10
CA LYS A 216 -1.09 -0.48 -24.82
C LYS A 216 -0.04 -1.35 -25.52
N PRO A 217 -0.21 -2.70 -25.50
CA PRO A 217 0.62 -3.57 -26.34
C PRO A 217 0.60 -3.13 -27.80
N GLU A 218 1.73 -3.27 -28.51
CA GLU A 218 1.88 -2.80 -29.91
C GLU A 218 0.83 -3.41 -30.85
N GLU A 219 0.41 -4.66 -30.61
CA GLU A 219 -0.58 -5.39 -31.40
C GLU A 219 -1.99 -5.36 -30.83
N TYR A 220 -2.28 -4.45 -29.88
CA TYR A 220 -3.59 -4.39 -29.22
C TYR A 220 -4.67 -3.92 -30.21
N SER A 221 -5.52 -4.86 -30.60
CA SER A 221 -6.74 -4.63 -31.38
C SER A 221 -7.86 -5.55 -30.91
N GLN A 222 -9.09 -5.24 -31.29
CA GLN A 222 -10.24 -6.12 -30.97
C GLN A 222 -10.04 -7.50 -31.60
N GLU A 223 -9.56 -7.54 -32.85
CA GLU A 223 -9.31 -8.79 -33.58
C GLU A 223 -8.24 -9.65 -32.90
N ALA A 224 -7.19 -9.03 -32.34
CA ALA A 224 -6.16 -9.76 -31.60
C ALA A 224 -6.72 -10.32 -30.29
N VAL A 225 -7.56 -9.57 -29.58
CA VAL A 225 -8.24 -10.04 -28.36
C VAL A 225 -9.20 -11.19 -28.70
N ASP A 226 -10.04 -11.05 -29.72
CA ASP A 226 -10.96 -12.09 -30.15
C ASP A 226 -10.22 -13.37 -30.55
N ALA A 227 -9.11 -13.25 -31.30
CA ALA A 227 -8.27 -14.39 -31.67
C ALA A 227 -7.60 -15.08 -30.48
N LEU A 228 -7.27 -14.34 -29.42
CA LEU A 228 -6.77 -14.94 -28.16
C LEU A 228 -7.89 -15.70 -27.44
N LEU A 229 -9.11 -15.14 -27.38
CA LEU A 229 -10.26 -15.76 -26.72
C LEU A 229 -10.72 -17.03 -27.46
N ASP A 230 -10.70 -17.03 -28.79
CA ASP A 230 -11.04 -18.19 -29.62
C ASP A 230 -10.05 -19.37 -29.45
N ASN A 231 -8.82 -19.07 -29.02
CA ASN A 231 -7.78 -20.07 -28.77
C ASN A 231 -7.66 -20.49 -27.31
N VAL A 232 -8.51 -19.98 -26.41
CA VAL A 232 -8.51 -20.40 -24.98
C VAL A 232 -9.09 -21.81 -24.89
N ASP A 233 -8.22 -22.79 -24.63
CA ASP A 233 -8.63 -24.14 -24.29
C ASP A 233 -9.31 -24.14 -22.91
N GLU A 234 -10.60 -24.39 -22.88
CA GLU A 234 -11.38 -24.46 -21.63
C GLU A 234 -10.84 -25.51 -20.64
N SER A 235 -10.15 -26.54 -21.14
CA SER A 235 -9.51 -27.56 -20.28
C SER A 235 -8.28 -27.02 -19.53
N GLN A 236 -7.73 -25.86 -19.92
CA GLN A 236 -6.57 -25.21 -19.30
C GLN A 236 -6.94 -24.02 -18.40
N LYS A 237 -8.22 -23.78 -18.15
CA LYS A 237 -8.70 -22.67 -17.29
C LYS A 237 -8.10 -22.64 -15.89
N PHE A 238 -7.52 -23.75 -15.45
CA PHE A 238 -6.89 -23.90 -14.14
C PHE A 238 -5.42 -24.33 -14.25
N ASN A 239 -4.73 -23.89 -15.31
CA ASN A 239 -3.34 -24.26 -15.48
C ASN A 239 -2.48 -23.52 -14.44
N THR A 240 -1.99 -24.31 -13.53
CA THR A 240 -1.31 -23.94 -12.30
C THR A 240 0.08 -23.47 -12.58
N SER A 241 0.38 -22.24 -12.16
CA SER A 241 1.75 -21.87 -11.86
C SER A 241 2.34 -22.86 -10.84
N PRO A 242 3.63 -23.19 -10.88
CA PRO A 242 4.28 -24.00 -9.81
C PRO A 242 4.12 -23.40 -8.41
N LEU A 243 3.71 -22.14 -8.29
CA LEU A 243 3.44 -21.45 -7.04
C LEU A 243 2.05 -21.75 -6.46
N TYR A 244 1.14 -22.33 -7.26
CA TYR A 244 -0.21 -22.65 -6.85
C TYR A 244 -0.45 -24.15 -7.03
N SER A 245 -0.94 -24.83 -6.00
CA SER A 245 -1.41 -26.20 -6.16
C SER A 245 -2.94 -26.20 -6.26
N THR A 246 -3.47 -26.71 -7.35
CA THR A 246 -4.91 -26.88 -7.53
C THR A 246 -5.20 -28.35 -7.68
N SER A 247 -5.47 -29.04 -6.60
CA SER A 247 -6.12 -30.33 -6.62
C SER A 247 -7.42 -30.20 -5.83
N TYR A 248 -8.48 -29.67 -6.45
CA TYR A 248 -9.78 -29.67 -5.82
C TYR A 248 -10.78 -30.49 -6.64
N SER A 249 -11.67 -31.17 -5.95
CA SER A 249 -12.89 -31.70 -6.55
C SER A 249 -13.95 -30.61 -6.43
N ALA A 250 -14.66 -30.32 -7.50
CA ALA A 250 -15.76 -29.38 -7.44
C ALA A 250 -16.75 -29.79 -6.34
N VAL A 251 -17.07 -28.86 -5.44
CA VAL A 251 -18.14 -29.06 -4.47
C VAL A 251 -19.44 -29.10 -5.22
N THR A 252 -20.13 -30.25 -5.23
CA THR A 252 -21.41 -30.39 -5.89
C THR A 252 -22.52 -30.09 -4.89
N PRO A 253 -23.40 -29.10 -5.13
CA PRO A 253 -24.55 -28.86 -4.28
C PRO A 253 -25.38 -30.11 -4.08
N LYS A 254 -25.88 -30.33 -2.86
CA LYS A 254 -26.70 -31.50 -2.51
C LYS A 254 -28.06 -31.54 -3.27
N ASP A 255 -28.48 -30.42 -3.85
CA ASP A 255 -29.76 -30.29 -4.53
C ASP A 255 -29.66 -29.38 -5.77
N GLU A 256 -30.24 -29.78 -6.91
CA GLU A 256 -30.33 -28.94 -8.12
C GLU A 256 -31.19 -27.68 -7.92
N GLN A 257 -31.94 -27.56 -6.82
CA GLN A 257 -32.70 -26.36 -6.45
C GLN A 257 -31.87 -25.22 -5.89
N MET A 258 -30.60 -25.44 -5.59
CA MET A 258 -29.68 -24.44 -5.06
C MET A 258 -29.07 -23.59 -6.19
N LYS A 259 -29.92 -22.88 -6.90
CA LYS A 259 -29.50 -21.88 -7.89
C LYS A 259 -29.35 -20.52 -7.23
N ASP A 260 -28.31 -19.80 -7.62
CA ASP A 260 -28.06 -18.40 -7.24
C ASP A 260 -27.98 -18.20 -5.71
N PRO A 261 -26.99 -18.81 -5.01
CA PRO A 261 -26.82 -18.63 -3.57
C PRO A 261 -26.50 -17.17 -3.22
N THR A 262 -26.92 -16.73 -2.04
CA THR A 262 -26.33 -15.52 -1.43
C THR A 262 -24.84 -15.72 -1.23
N ILE A 263 -24.03 -14.74 -1.63
CA ILE A 263 -22.56 -14.78 -1.57
C ILE A 263 -22.08 -13.67 -0.64
N ILE A 264 -21.40 -14.06 0.42
CA ILE A 264 -20.81 -13.15 1.39
C ILE A 264 -19.28 -13.24 1.30
N TYR A 265 -18.64 -12.21 0.82
CA TYR A 265 -17.19 -12.06 0.81
C TYR A 265 -16.75 -11.29 2.06
N VAL A 266 -15.85 -11.86 2.83
CA VAL A 266 -15.24 -11.23 4.00
C VAL A 266 -13.74 -11.24 3.84
N MET A 267 -13.19 -10.09 3.49
CA MET A 267 -11.75 -9.86 3.49
C MET A 267 -11.34 -9.28 4.83
N ASP A 268 -10.55 -10.04 5.57
CA ASP A 268 -10.17 -9.69 6.93
C ASP A 268 -8.76 -9.10 6.98
N GLU A 269 -8.67 -7.96 7.66
CA GLU A 269 -7.44 -7.19 7.79
C GLU A 269 -6.33 -8.00 8.43
N SER A 270 -5.27 -8.26 7.68
CA SER A 270 -4.05 -8.93 8.13
C SER A 270 -4.26 -10.36 8.65
N TYR A 271 -5.33 -11.04 8.25
CA TYR A 271 -5.66 -12.35 8.78
C TYR A 271 -4.84 -13.47 8.12
N TRP A 272 -4.09 -14.15 8.95
CA TRP A 272 -3.50 -15.46 8.66
C TRP A 272 -3.47 -16.29 9.94
N ASP A 273 -3.48 -17.60 9.82
CA ASP A 273 -3.53 -18.48 10.99
C ASP A 273 -2.19 -18.46 11.74
N VAL A 274 -2.11 -17.59 12.74
CA VAL A 274 -0.90 -17.40 13.55
C VAL A 274 -0.53 -18.64 14.37
N SER A 275 -1.46 -19.59 14.57
CA SER A 275 -1.19 -20.88 15.23
C SER A 275 -0.22 -21.76 14.43
N GLU A 276 -0.03 -21.46 13.12
CA GLU A 276 1.01 -22.12 12.33
C GLU A 276 2.42 -21.93 12.90
N LEU A 277 2.64 -20.87 13.67
CA LEU A 277 3.92 -20.64 14.35
C LEU A 277 4.18 -21.64 15.50
N GLU A 278 3.18 -22.43 15.92
CA GLU A 278 3.36 -23.43 17.00
C GLU A 278 4.38 -24.51 16.60
N GLN A 279 4.33 -24.96 15.36
CA GLN A 279 5.33 -25.92 14.85
C GLN A 279 6.75 -25.34 14.76
N TYR A 280 6.89 -24.03 14.90
CA TYR A 280 8.15 -23.29 14.89
C TYR A 280 8.56 -22.77 16.28
N GLY A 281 7.87 -23.23 17.34
CA GLY A 281 8.22 -23.00 18.74
C GLY A 281 7.61 -21.75 19.38
N ILE A 282 6.63 -21.13 18.76
CA ILE A 282 5.78 -20.13 19.40
C ILE A 282 4.47 -20.80 19.80
N THR A 283 4.07 -20.70 21.08
CA THR A 283 2.79 -21.22 21.56
C THR A 283 2.01 -20.14 22.28
N PHE A 284 0.69 -20.20 22.17
CA PHE A 284 -0.24 -19.26 22.79
C PHE A 284 -0.97 -19.92 23.97
N ASP A 285 -1.55 -19.12 24.84
CA ASP A 285 -2.34 -19.59 26.00
C ASP A 285 -3.75 -20.05 25.62
N THR A 286 -4.16 -19.84 24.36
CA THR A 286 -5.45 -20.26 23.80
C THR A 286 -5.29 -20.64 22.31
N ASP A 287 -6.24 -21.43 21.78
CA ASP A 287 -6.39 -21.62 20.35
C ASP A 287 -6.97 -20.34 19.73
N VAL A 288 -6.13 -19.60 19.02
CA VAL A 288 -6.47 -18.28 18.45
C VAL A 288 -7.35 -18.38 17.19
N SER A 289 -7.36 -19.52 16.51
CA SER A 289 -8.10 -19.78 15.27
C SER A 289 -9.09 -20.95 15.43
N LYS A 290 -9.71 -21.05 16.60
CA LYS A 290 -10.58 -22.17 16.99
C LYS A 290 -11.74 -22.42 16.01
N ASN A 291 -12.42 -21.36 15.59
CA ASN A 291 -13.56 -21.49 14.68
C ASN A 291 -13.09 -21.87 13.27
N LEU A 292 -11.99 -21.26 12.79
CA LEU A 292 -11.36 -21.62 11.52
C LEU A 292 -11.02 -23.12 11.49
N HIS A 293 -10.32 -23.62 12.53
CA HIS A 293 -9.92 -25.05 12.61
C HIS A 293 -11.14 -25.99 12.62
N ALA A 294 -12.22 -25.61 13.28
CA ALA A 294 -13.46 -26.38 13.28
C ALA A 294 -14.13 -26.38 11.90
N LEU A 295 -14.22 -25.21 11.27
CA LEU A 295 -14.84 -25.04 9.95
C LEU A 295 -14.06 -25.72 8.83
N GLN A 296 -12.74 -25.76 8.92
CA GLN A 296 -11.89 -26.49 7.95
C GLN A 296 -12.23 -27.99 7.86
N GLN A 297 -12.83 -28.57 8.88
CA GLN A 297 -13.24 -29.99 8.86
C GLN A 297 -14.47 -30.25 8.01
N THR A 298 -15.24 -29.21 7.69
CA THR A 298 -16.54 -29.31 7.01
C THR A 298 -16.67 -28.33 5.83
N SER A 299 -15.60 -27.70 5.42
CA SER A 299 -15.61 -26.64 4.40
C SER A 299 -14.49 -26.82 3.39
N ALA A 300 -14.55 -26.09 2.29
CA ALA A 300 -13.41 -25.91 1.42
C ALA A 300 -12.45 -24.87 2.05
N TYR A 301 -11.17 -25.20 2.13
CA TYR A 301 -10.16 -24.37 2.76
C TYR A 301 -8.83 -24.41 2.00
N GLY A 302 -7.99 -23.45 2.23
CA GLY A 302 -6.66 -23.36 1.60
C GLY A 302 -5.97 -22.06 1.96
N ARG A 303 -5.16 -21.58 1.02
CA ARG A 303 -4.45 -20.31 1.13
C ARG A 303 -4.77 -19.41 -0.05
N ALA A 304 -4.96 -18.13 0.22
CA ALA A 304 -5.02 -17.09 -0.80
C ALA A 304 -3.63 -16.50 -1.02
N TYR A 305 -3.17 -16.46 -2.26
CA TYR A 305 -1.90 -15.81 -2.58
C TYR A 305 -2.13 -14.32 -2.81
N SER A 306 -1.77 -13.53 -1.79
CA SER A 306 -1.93 -12.08 -1.81
C SER A 306 -0.82 -11.40 -2.64
N PRO A 307 -1.14 -10.42 -3.48
CA PRO A 307 -0.14 -9.61 -4.17
C PRO A 307 0.64 -8.69 -3.24
N SER A 308 0.16 -8.49 -2.01
CA SER A 308 0.63 -7.45 -1.10
C SER A 308 1.26 -8.01 0.18
N PHE A 309 2.18 -7.24 0.77
CA PHE A 309 2.75 -7.43 2.10
C PHE A 309 2.84 -6.08 2.82
N GLY A 310 2.39 -6.03 4.07
CA GLY A 310 2.51 -4.84 4.91
C GLY A 310 1.55 -3.70 4.58
N GLY A 311 0.55 -3.94 3.74
CA GLY A 311 -0.44 -2.97 3.30
C GLY A 311 -0.85 -3.18 1.85
N GLY A 312 -1.64 -2.27 1.29
CA GLY A 312 -2.12 -2.39 -0.08
C GLY A 312 -3.42 -3.18 -0.20
N THR A 313 -4.29 -3.13 0.79
CA THR A 313 -5.60 -3.79 0.83
C THR A 313 -6.40 -3.62 -0.47
N CYS A 314 -6.36 -2.44 -1.09
CA CYS A 314 -7.06 -2.19 -2.35
C CYS A 314 -6.51 -2.98 -3.55
N ASP A 315 -5.25 -3.43 -3.51
CA ASP A 315 -4.65 -4.28 -4.53
C ASP A 315 -5.25 -5.70 -4.44
N VAL A 316 -5.43 -6.18 -3.20
CA VAL A 316 -6.05 -7.47 -2.86
C VAL A 316 -7.52 -7.49 -3.24
N GLU A 317 -8.27 -6.43 -2.88
CA GLU A 317 -9.67 -6.26 -3.29
C GLU A 317 -9.81 -6.24 -4.81
N PHE A 318 -8.92 -5.51 -5.49
CA PHE A 318 -8.96 -5.41 -6.95
C PHE A 318 -8.80 -6.78 -7.61
N GLU A 319 -7.84 -7.60 -7.18
CA GLU A 319 -7.66 -8.94 -7.71
C GLU A 319 -8.88 -9.83 -7.46
N ALA A 320 -9.38 -9.86 -6.21
CA ALA A 320 -10.52 -10.69 -5.83
C ALA A 320 -11.83 -10.29 -6.51
N LEU A 321 -12.06 -8.99 -6.73
CA LEU A 321 -13.30 -8.48 -7.32
C LEU A 321 -13.29 -8.45 -8.85
N THR A 322 -12.11 -8.38 -9.49
CA THR A 322 -12.03 -8.21 -10.95
C THR A 322 -11.46 -9.41 -11.70
N GLY A 323 -10.72 -10.28 -11.00
CA GLY A 323 -9.94 -11.33 -11.64
C GLY A 323 -8.71 -10.81 -12.43
N TYR A 324 -8.37 -9.52 -12.31
CA TYR A 324 -7.20 -8.94 -12.97
C TYR A 324 -6.04 -8.83 -11.98
N SER A 325 -4.86 -9.38 -12.35
CA SER A 325 -3.70 -9.31 -11.48
C SER A 325 -3.03 -7.95 -11.50
N VAL A 326 -2.72 -7.41 -10.31
CA VAL A 326 -1.91 -6.19 -10.15
C VAL A 326 -0.47 -6.38 -10.60
N SER A 327 -0.01 -7.63 -10.78
CA SER A 327 1.34 -7.93 -11.26
C SER A 327 1.61 -7.39 -12.66
N PHE A 328 0.59 -7.08 -13.45
CA PHE A 328 0.70 -6.44 -14.76
C PHE A 328 0.69 -4.91 -14.69
N LEU A 329 0.47 -4.33 -13.52
CA LEU A 329 0.53 -2.89 -13.30
C LEU A 329 1.95 -2.47 -12.90
N PRO A 330 2.34 -1.22 -13.12
CA PRO A 330 3.57 -0.69 -12.54
C PRO A 330 3.59 -0.88 -11.03
N SER A 331 4.74 -1.31 -10.48
CA SER A 331 4.89 -1.55 -9.04
C SER A 331 4.46 -0.34 -8.22
N GLY A 332 3.75 -0.58 -7.11
CA GLY A 332 3.17 0.45 -6.26
C GLY A 332 1.94 1.14 -6.86
N SER A 333 1.43 0.70 -8.02
CA SER A 333 0.13 1.15 -8.55
C SER A 333 -0.97 0.89 -7.52
N LYS A 334 -1.92 1.83 -7.43
CA LYS A 334 -3.13 1.68 -6.62
C LYS A 334 -4.34 1.66 -7.56
N PRO A 335 -4.84 0.46 -7.90
CA PRO A 335 -5.85 0.30 -8.96
C PRO A 335 -7.07 1.18 -8.78
N TYR A 336 -7.60 1.28 -7.57
CA TYR A 336 -8.78 2.08 -7.28
C TYR A 336 -8.61 3.58 -7.51
N GLN A 337 -7.38 4.07 -7.35
CA GLN A 337 -7.06 5.48 -7.51
C GLN A 337 -6.64 5.86 -8.93
N GLN A 338 -6.06 4.91 -9.67
CA GLN A 338 -5.43 5.17 -10.96
C GLN A 338 -6.19 4.55 -12.13
N HIS A 339 -6.80 3.39 -11.96
CA HIS A 339 -7.30 2.57 -13.06
C HIS A 339 -8.82 2.36 -13.03
N VAL A 340 -9.45 2.26 -11.85
CA VAL A 340 -10.89 2.11 -11.70
C VAL A 340 -11.58 3.48 -11.78
N THR A 341 -11.38 4.19 -12.87
CA THR A 341 -11.90 5.55 -13.10
C THR A 341 -13.21 5.58 -13.91
N LYS A 342 -13.63 4.46 -14.42
CA LYS A 342 -14.85 4.23 -15.21
C LYS A 342 -15.36 2.81 -14.96
N PRO A 343 -16.64 2.50 -15.29
CA PRO A 343 -17.16 1.15 -15.19
C PRO A 343 -16.27 0.13 -15.90
N MET A 344 -15.96 -0.97 -15.23
CA MET A 344 -15.17 -2.08 -15.75
C MET A 344 -15.77 -3.41 -15.32
N PHE A 345 -15.36 -4.49 -15.98
CA PHE A 345 -15.78 -5.83 -15.59
C PHE A 345 -15.27 -6.16 -14.18
N ALA A 346 -16.18 -6.63 -13.34
CA ALA A 346 -15.90 -7.10 -11.98
C ALA A 346 -17.01 -8.03 -11.50
N THR A 347 -16.75 -8.83 -10.48
CA THR A 347 -17.72 -9.76 -9.87
C THR A 347 -19.05 -9.08 -9.50
N PRO A 348 -19.06 -7.88 -8.87
CA PRO A 348 -20.34 -7.23 -8.53
C PRO A 348 -21.21 -6.94 -9.76
N ASN A 349 -20.64 -6.36 -10.83
CA ASN A 349 -21.45 -6.05 -12.00
C ASN A 349 -21.84 -7.29 -12.82
N TYR A 350 -21.00 -8.34 -12.82
CA TYR A 350 -21.39 -9.64 -13.38
C TYR A 350 -22.56 -10.25 -12.63
N LEU A 351 -22.51 -10.34 -11.30
CA LEU A 351 -23.59 -10.88 -10.47
C LEU A 351 -24.86 -10.03 -10.57
N LYS A 352 -24.73 -8.72 -10.63
CA LYS A 352 -25.85 -7.80 -10.90
C LYS A 352 -26.54 -8.12 -12.24
N SER A 353 -25.77 -8.44 -13.30
CA SER A 353 -26.33 -8.88 -14.58
C SER A 353 -27.07 -10.22 -14.49
N ARG A 354 -26.74 -11.01 -13.45
CA ARG A 354 -27.41 -12.28 -13.11
C ARG A 354 -28.61 -12.09 -12.18
N GLY A 355 -28.92 -10.87 -11.80
CA GLY A 355 -30.09 -10.53 -10.98
C GLY A 355 -29.80 -10.34 -9.48
N TYR A 356 -28.55 -10.35 -9.06
CA TYR A 356 -28.17 -10.09 -7.67
C TYR A 356 -28.37 -8.63 -7.28
N GLN A 357 -28.63 -8.39 -6.00
CA GLN A 357 -28.36 -7.13 -5.32
C GLN A 357 -26.90 -7.13 -4.87
N THR A 358 -26.24 -5.99 -4.92
CA THR A 358 -24.81 -5.91 -4.61
C THR A 358 -24.52 -4.79 -3.62
N ALA A 359 -23.82 -5.09 -2.53
CA ALA A 359 -23.40 -4.09 -1.56
C ALA A 359 -21.97 -4.35 -1.06
N ALA A 360 -21.30 -3.26 -0.65
CA ALA A 360 -20.02 -3.32 0.04
C ALA A 360 -20.15 -2.70 1.43
N VAL A 361 -19.40 -3.25 2.41
CA VAL A 361 -19.34 -2.77 3.79
C VAL A 361 -17.89 -2.62 4.20
N HIS A 362 -17.48 -1.42 4.63
CA HIS A 362 -16.12 -1.19 5.10
C HIS A 362 -16.09 -0.24 6.28
N CYS A 363 -15.55 -0.68 7.39
CA CYS A 363 -15.54 0.07 8.66
C CYS A 363 -14.46 1.16 8.74
N PHE A 364 -14.15 1.76 7.61
CA PHE A 364 -13.27 2.91 7.51
C PHE A 364 -13.84 3.96 6.55
N TRP A 365 -13.14 5.10 6.37
CA TRP A 365 -13.63 6.22 5.56
C TRP A 365 -13.85 5.85 4.10
N ALA A 366 -15.00 6.22 3.55
CA ALA A 366 -15.38 5.94 2.16
C ALA A 366 -14.34 6.40 1.13
N LYS A 367 -13.68 7.52 1.39
CA LYS A 367 -12.66 8.09 0.49
C LYS A 367 -11.31 7.36 0.56
N TYR A 368 -11.09 6.55 1.60
CA TYR A 368 -9.82 5.84 1.73
C TYR A 368 -9.68 4.82 0.59
N TRP A 369 -8.53 4.83 -0.08
CA TRP A 369 -8.30 4.14 -1.34
C TRP A 369 -9.28 4.55 -2.47
N SER A 370 -9.99 5.69 -2.36
CA SER A 370 -11.02 6.13 -3.32
C SER A 370 -12.15 5.13 -3.54
N ARG A 371 -12.52 4.34 -2.51
CA ARG A 371 -13.60 3.34 -2.61
C ARG A 371 -14.95 3.98 -2.97
N ASP A 372 -15.21 5.20 -2.51
CA ASP A 372 -16.40 6.00 -2.89
C ASP A 372 -16.57 6.17 -4.41
N LYS A 373 -15.49 6.06 -5.17
CA LYS A 373 -15.49 6.15 -6.65
C LYS A 373 -15.30 4.79 -7.29
N ALA A 374 -14.46 3.93 -6.70
CA ALA A 374 -14.14 2.64 -7.27
C ALA A 374 -15.32 1.65 -7.19
N TYR A 375 -15.98 1.53 -6.05
CA TYR A 375 -17.04 0.55 -5.88
C TYR A 375 -18.23 0.75 -6.83
N PRO A 376 -18.75 1.97 -7.07
CA PRO A 376 -19.75 2.17 -8.11
C PRO A 376 -19.28 1.74 -9.53
N ASN A 377 -18.00 1.97 -9.85
CA ASN A 377 -17.43 1.57 -11.13
C ASN A 377 -17.24 0.03 -11.25
N LEU A 378 -17.08 -0.66 -10.13
CA LEU A 378 -17.06 -2.14 -10.06
C LEU A 378 -18.47 -2.75 -10.06
N GLY A 379 -19.52 -1.95 -9.86
CA GLY A 379 -20.91 -2.38 -9.99
C GLY A 379 -21.67 -2.57 -8.67
N PHE A 380 -21.12 -2.17 -7.53
CA PHE A 380 -21.88 -2.16 -6.28
C PHE A 380 -23.03 -1.15 -6.35
N ASP A 381 -24.22 -1.55 -5.87
CA ASP A 381 -25.39 -0.70 -5.76
C ASP A 381 -25.31 0.20 -4.53
N ASP A 382 -24.81 -0.35 -3.41
CA ASP A 382 -24.66 0.34 -2.13
C ASP A 382 -23.26 0.16 -1.57
N PHE A 383 -22.79 1.20 -0.86
CA PHE A 383 -21.53 1.17 -0.09
C PHE A 383 -21.75 1.78 1.28
N ILE A 384 -21.67 0.95 2.31
CA ILE A 384 -21.77 1.31 3.71
C ILE A 384 -20.36 1.49 4.27
N SER A 385 -20.00 2.73 4.60
CA SER A 385 -18.72 3.12 5.16
C SER A 385 -18.81 3.45 6.64
N LEU A 386 -17.68 3.73 7.29
CA LEU A 386 -17.66 4.16 8.69
C LEU A 386 -18.57 5.36 8.98
N GLU A 387 -18.73 6.24 8.00
CA GLU A 387 -19.59 7.43 8.10
C GLU A 387 -21.08 7.08 8.22
N ASP A 388 -21.47 5.92 7.72
CA ASP A 388 -22.86 5.43 7.72
C ASP A 388 -23.14 4.51 8.91
N MET A 389 -22.10 3.99 9.58
CA MET A 389 -22.22 3.04 10.68
C MET A 389 -22.60 3.72 11.99
N HIS A 390 -23.52 3.11 12.73
CA HIS A 390 -23.97 3.58 14.02
C HIS A 390 -23.85 2.47 15.09
N GLY A 391 -23.55 2.85 16.32
CA GLY A 391 -23.51 1.92 17.44
C GLY A 391 -22.34 0.95 17.44
N VAL A 392 -21.31 1.19 16.61
CA VAL A 392 -20.13 0.31 16.54
C VAL A 392 -19.22 0.50 17.74
N THR A 393 -18.71 -0.61 18.25
CA THR A 393 -17.65 -0.63 19.27
C THR A 393 -16.29 -0.45 18.60
N LYS A 394 -15.39 0.24 19.30
CA LYS A 394 -14.02 0.46 18.82
C LYS A 394 -13.02 0.00 19.87
N VAL A 395 -12.00 -0.69 19.40
CA VAL A 395 -10.86 -1.15 20.22
C VAL A 395 -9.56 -0.58 19.65
N ARG A 396 -8.48 -0.81 20.37
CA ARG A 396 -7.12 -0.42 19.99
C ARG A 396 -6.97 1.10 19.79
N LYS A 397 -6.05 1.69 20.49
CA LYS A 397 -5.67 3.11 20.28
C LYS A 397 -4.87 3.20 18.99
N HIS A 398 -5.57 3.42 17.91
CA HIS A 398 -4.93 3.56 16.61
C HIS A 398 -4.58 5.02 16.32
N TYR A 399 -3.44 5.25 15.66
CA TYR A 399 -2.92 6.59 15.38
C TYR A 399 -3.76 7.39 14.36
N TRP A 400 -4.66 6.73 13.61
CA TRP A 400 -5.56 7.41 12.65
C TRP A 400 -6.90 7.81 13.25
N THR A 401 -7.34 7.12 14.29
CA THR A 401 -8.70 7.30 14.83
C THR A 401 -8.70 7.12 16.35
N SER A 402 -9.85 7.39 16.98
CA SER A 402 -10.07 7.09 18.39
C SER A 402 -10.09 5.58 18.73
N GLY A 403 -9.91 4.72 17.73
CA GLY A 403 -9.93 3.26 17.77
C GLY A 403 -10.42 2.70 16.45
N LEU A 404 -10.17 1.41 16.22
CA LEU A 404 -10.66 0.64 15.08
C LEU A 404 -11.97 -0.05 15.44
N VAL A 405 -12.90 -0.13 14.50
CA VAL A 405 -14.17 -0.86 14.68
C VAL A 405 -13.86 -2.33 14.91
N THR A 406 -14.51 -2.93 15.91
CA THR A 406 -14.32 -4.35 16.25
C THR A 406 -14.89 -5.26 15.17
N ASP A 407 -14.27 -6.43 15.00
CA ASP A 407 -14.77 -7.47 14.10
C ASP A 407 -16.14 -7.98 14.54
N ASP A 408 -16.42 -8.00 15.83
CA ASP A 408 -17.76 -8.28 16.37
C ASP A 408 -18.80 -7.25 15.87
N SER A 409 -18.46 -5.95 15.88
CA SER A 409 -19.33 -4.92 15.29
C SER A 409 -19.43 -5.05 13.77
N MET A 410 -18.36 -5.52 13.09
CA MET A 410 -18.43 -5.81 11.65
C MET A 410 -19.39 -6.96 11.36
N ALA A 411 -19.43 -8.01 12.19
CA ALA A 411 -20.47 -9.05 12.05
C ALA A 411 -21.87 -8.45 12.12
N ASP A 412 -22.13 -7.52 13.06
CA ASP A 412 -23.42 -6.81 13.13
C ASP A 412 -23.73 -6.05 11.83
N GLN A 413 -22.75 -5.31 11.29
CA GLN A 413 -22.96 -4.53 10.08
C GLN A 413 -23.20 -5.41 8.85
N ILE A 414 -22.50 -6.54 8.73
CA ILE A 414 -22.69 -7.52 7.64
C ILE A 414 -24.10 -8.12 7.72
N ILE A 415 -24.52 -8.55 8.90
CA ILE A 415 -25.85 -9.14 9.12
C ILE A 415 -26.95 -8.11 8.86
N GLN A 416 -26.83 -6.90 9.41
CA GLN A 416 -27.80 -5.83 9.20
C GLN A 416 -27.95 -5.45 7.73
N GLN A 417 -26.82 -5.36 6.99
CA GLN A 417 -26.88 -5.06 5.56
C GLN A 417 -27.53 -6.18 4.77
N TYR A 418 -27.19 -7.44 5.07
CA TYR A 418 -27.87 -8.59 4.45
C TYR A 418 -29.38 -8.56 4.72
N GLU A 419 -29.81 -8.39 5.97
CA GLU A 419 -31.24 -8.31 6.35
C GLU A 419 -31.95 -7.14 5.64
N SER A 420 -31.31 -5.97 5.56
CA SER A 420 -31.84 -4.79 4.84
C SER A 420 -32.06 -5.08 3.35
N MET A 421 -31.10 -5.75 2.70
CA MET A 421 -31.20 -6.13 1.30
C MET A 421 -32.32 -7.15 1.08
N LYS A 422 -32.45 -8.15 1.92
CA LYS A 422 -33.51 -9.15 1.86
C LYS A 422 -34.89 -8.57 2.17
N ALA A 423 -34.97 -7.60 3.09
CA ALA A 423 -36.23 -6.89 3.34
C ALA A 423 -36.70 -6.05 2.14
N SER A 424 -35.78 -5.60 1.30
CA SER A 424 -36.08 -4.78 0.12
C SER A 424 -36.48 -5.62 -1.11
N SER A 425 -35.99 -6.87 -1.21
CA SER A 425 -36.19 -7.74 -2.39
C SER A 425 -35.83 -9.20 -2.09
N ASP A 426 -36.51 -10.14 -2.74
CA ASP A 426 -36.20 -11.58 -2.68
C ASP A 426 -35.01 -12.01 -3.56
N LYS A 427 -34.36 -11.08 -4.23
CA LYS A 427 -33.18 -11.37 -5.06
C LYS A 427 -32.03 -11.94 -4.24
N PRO A 428 -31.16 -12.77 -4.84
CA PRO A 428 -29.94 -13.20 -4.19
C PRO A 428 -29.02 -11.99 -3.91
N VAL A 429 -28.19 -12.11 -2.89
CA VAL A 429 -27.34 -11.03 -2.39
C VAL A 429 -25.88 -11.35 -2.68
N PHE A 430 -25.12 -10.36 -3.15
CA PHE A 430 -23.67 -10.32 -3.09
C PHE A 430 -23.24 -9.20 -2.16
N LEU A 431 -22.60 -9.57 -1.07
CA LEU A 431 -22.09 -8.62 -0.08
C LEU A 431 -20.58 -8.80 0.06
N HIS A 432 -19.82 -7.72 -0.09
CA HIS A 432 -18.37 -7.67 0.13
C HIS A 432 -18.06 -6.85 1.37
N ALA A 433 -17.43 -7.46 2.35
CA ALA A 433 -17.05 -6.81 3.60
C ALA A 433 -15.52 -6.76 3.75
N VAL A 434 -15.01 -5.62 4.22
CA VAL A 434 -13.59 -5.39 4.52
C VAL A 434 -13.44 -4.89 5.95
N THR A 435 -12.71 -5.63 6.77
CA THR A 435 -12.49 -5.29 8.18
C THR A 435 -11.29 -4.36 8.40
N MET A 436 -11.04 -3.95 9.63
CA MET A 436 -9.93 -3.07 9.99
C MET A 436 -9.36 -3.34 11.38
N GLN A 437 -9.97 -4.19 12.22
CA GLN A 437 -9.58 -4.30 13.64
C GLN A 437 -8.11 -4.65 13.80
N ASN A 438 -7.61 -5.59 13.00
CA ASN A 438 -6.24 -6.07 13.11
C ASN A 438 -5.21 -5.29 12.29
N HIS A 439 -5.53 -4.06 11.87
CA HIS A 439 -4.60 -3.20 11.14
C HIS A 439 -3.37 -2.85 11.99
N THR A 440 -2.18 -2.86 11.37
CA THR A 440 -0.91 -2.45 12.00
C THR A 440 -1.05 -1.01 12.58
N ASN A 441 -0.29 -0.54 13.64
CA ASN A 441 0.89 -1.21 14.15
C ASN A 441 0.53 -1.97 15.44
N TYR A 442 1.22 -3.06 15.68
CA TYR A 442 0.98 -3.94 16.83
C TYR A 442 1.79 -3.50 18.04
N ASN A 443 1.12 -3.45 19.20
CA ASN A 443 1.70 -2.93 20.41
C ASN A 443 0.99 -3.53 21.64
N LYS A 444 1.73 -4.02 22.61
CA LYS A 444 1.19 -4.61 23.84
C LYS A 444 0.17 -3.74 24.60
N ASP A 445 0.12 -2.43 24.33
CA ASP A 445 -0.76 -1.49 25.00
C ASP A 445 -2.08 -1.23 24.23
N ASN A 446 -2.29 -1.91 23.09
CA ASN A 446 -3.51 -1.75 22.27
C ASN A 446 -4.73 -2.44 22.91
N TYR A 447 -4.54 -3.55 23.61
CA TYR A 447 -5.59 -4.24 24.37
C TYR A 447 -5.27 -4.23 25.86
N PRO A 448 -6.29 -4.30 26.75
CA PRO A 448 -6.10 -4.58 28.17
C PRO A 448 -5.30 -5.87 28.38
N ASP A 449 -4.51 -5.93 29.45
CA ASP A 449 -3.62 -7.07 29.69
C ASP A 449 -4.36 -8.39 29.94
N ASP A 450 -5.56 -8.32 30.51
CA ASP A 450 -6.47 -9.43 30.80
C ASP A 450 -7.30 -9.90 29.59
N GLU A 451 -7.36 -9.12 28.54
CA GLU A 451 -8.06 -9.47 27.29
C GLU A 451 -7.10 -10.01 26.22
N ARG A 452 -5.80 -9.78 26.39
CA ARG A 452 -4.78 -10.09 25.40
C ARG A 452 -4.40 -11.57 25.42
N VAL A 453 -4.33 -12.19 24.25
CA VAL A 453 -3.69 -13.49 24.03
C VAL A 453 -2.24 -13.42 24.49
N LYS A 454 -1.77 -14.44 25.20
CA LYS A 454 -0.40 -14.49 25.71
C LYS A 454 0.45 -15.50 24.96
N VAL A 455 1.68 -15.10 24.65
CA VAL A 455 2.72 -16.00 24.16
C VAL A 455 3.28 -16.77 25.36
N VAL A 456 3.08 -18.08 25.38
CA VAL A 456 3.54 -18.99 26.47
C VAL A 456 4.99 -19.42 26.24
N SER A 457 5.37 -19.68 24.99
CA SER A 457 6.74 -19.99 24.61
C SER A 457 7.13 -19.34 23.29
N HIS A 458 8.42 -19.05 23.15
CA HIS A 458 8.98 -18.48 21.91
C HIS A 458 10.48 -18.81 21.81
N PRO A 459 11.07 -18.79 20.58
CA PRO A 459 12.50 -18.94 20.40
C PRO A 459 13.31 -17.86 21.15
N THR A 460 14.53 -18.22 21.55
CA THR A 460 15.46 -17.27 22.17
C THR A 460 15.84 -16.17 21.18
N GLY A 461 15.89 -14.92 21.64
CA GLY A 461 16.33 -13.77 20.85
C GLY A 461 15.23 -12.77 20.47
N LEU A 462 13.95 -13.14 20.61
CA LEU A 462 12.87 -12.17 20.45
C LEU A 462 12.88 -11.13 21.57
N LYS A 463 12.75 -9.86 21.20
CA LYS A 463 12.66 -8.76 22.15
C LYS A 463 11.30 -8.76 22.86
N PRO A 464 11.21 -8.30 24.10
CA PRO A 464 9.91 -8.16 24.79
C PRO A 464 8.90 -7.28 24.04
N SER A 465 9.35 -6.27 23.27
CA SER A 465 8.48 -5.48 22.40
C SER A 465 7.88 -6.32 21.28
N THR A 466 8.69 -7.16 20.65
CA THR A 466 8.27 -8.05 19.56
C THR A 466 7.30 -9.12 20.05
N VAL A 467 7.55 -9.68 21.24
CA VAL A 467 6.59 -10.61 21.89
C VAL A 467 5.27 -9.90 22.19
N GLY A 468 5.31 -8.68 22.78
CA GLY A 468 4.10 -7.91 23.03
C GLY A 468 3.35 -7.48 21.77
N ALA A 469 4.05 -7.22 20.65
CA ALA A 469 3.42 -6.97 19.36
C ALA A 469 2.76 -8.24 18.78
N LEU A 470 3.39 -9.40 18.96
CA LEU A 470 2.81 -10.68 18.54
C LEU A 470 1.57 -11.04 19.37
N GLU A 471 1.56 -10.76 20.66
CA GLU A 471 0.38 -10.93 21.54
C GLU A 471 -0.78 -10.04 21.09
N ASP A 472 -0.50 -8.77 20.74
CA ASP A 472 -1.48 -7.84 20.17
C ASP A 472 -2.06 -8.39 18.85
N PHE A 473 -1.19 -8.80 17.92
CA PHE A 473 -1.59 -9.40 16.64
C PHE A 473 -2.47 -10.64 16.84
N ALA A 474 -2.01 -11.59 17.65
CA ALA A 474 -2.76 -12.83 17.94
C ALA A 474 -4.13 -12.54 18.61
N THR A 475 -4.23 -11.47 19.40
CA THR A 475 -5.52 -11.04 19.97
C THR A 475 -6.48 -10.59 18.89
N GLY A 476 -6.01 -9.82 17.88
CA GLY A 476 -6.82 -9.43 16.73
C GLY A 476 -7.25 -10.64 15.90
N ILE A 477 -6.36 -11.61 15.66
CA ILE A 477 -6.71 -12.86 14.95
C ILE A 477 -7.81 -13.64 15.71
N ARG A 478 -7.71 -13.76 17.04
CA ARG A 478 -8.75 -14.39 17.87
C ARG A 478 -10.11 -13.70 17.71
N ASP A 479 -10.13 -12.39 17.69
CA ASP A 479 -11.37 -11.61 17.56
C ASP A 479 -11.98 -11.76 16.15
N ALA A 480 -11.16 -11.78 15.11
CA ALA A 480 -11.57 -12.05 13.74
C ALA A 480 -12.10 -13.50 13.56
N ASP A 481 -11.44 -14.48 14.20
CA ASP A 481 -11.92 -15.86 14.25
C ASP A 481 -13.28 -15.97 14.95
N ALA A 482 -13.50 -15.21 16.01
CA ALA A 482 -14.80 -15.14 16.68
C ALA A 482 -15.88 -14.53 15.78
N MET A 483 -15.56 -13.49 14.99
CA MET A 483 -16.45 -12.94 13.95
C MET A 483 -16.81 -14.00 12.91
N LEU A 484 -15.85 -14.75 12.40
CA LEU A 484 -16.06 -15.83 11.45
C LEU A 484 -17.03 -16.88 12.01
N GLY A 485 -16.82 -17.32 13.25
CA GLY A 485 -17.73 -18.25 13.95
C GLY A 485 -19.15 -17.69 14.06
N ARG A 486 -19.28 -16.43 14.44
CA ARG A 486 -20.57 -15.74 14.57
C ARG A 486 -21.32 -15.61 13.23
N LEU A 487 -20.62 -15.26 12.15
CA LEU A 487 -21.22 -15.16 10.83
C LEU A 487 -21.68 -16.52 10.31
N THR A 488 -20.87 -17.56 10.45
CA THR A 488 -21.25 -18.91 10.02
C THR A 488 -22.40 -19.48 10.84
N GLU A 489 -22.46 -19.20 12.16
CA GLU A 489 -23.60 -19.55 13.01
C GLU A 489 -24.88 -18.87 12.54
N TYR A 490 -24.86 -17.55 12.29
CA TYR A 490 -26.02 -16.80 11.80
C TYR A 490 -26.49 -17.33 10.45
N PHE A 491 -25.61 -17.44 9.47
CA PHE A 491 -25.97 -17.87 8.12
C PHE A 491 -26.33 -19.35 8.04
N SER A 492 -25.96 -20.18 9.00
CA SER A 492 -26.43 -21.58 9.08
C SER A 492 -27.92 -21.70 9.35
N GLN A 493 -28.55 -20.66 9.92
CA GLN A 493 -29.98 -20.62 10.26
C GLN A 493 -30.86 -19.96 9.19
N VAL A 494 -30.25 -19.46 8.11
CA VAL A 494 -30.96 -18.78 7.04
C VAL A 494 -31.56 -19.83 6.07
N ASP A 495 -32.82 -19.64 5.68
CA ASP A 495 -33.59 -20.58 4.83
C ASP A 495 -33.26 -20.46 3.32
N GLU A 496 -32.12 -19.88 2.97
CA GLU A 496 -31.64 -19.84 1.58
C GLU A 496 -30.20 -20.34 1.49
N PRO A 497 -29.75 -20.80 0.31
CA PRO A 497 -28.34 -21.19 0.16
C PRO A 497 -27.42 -19.99 0.28
N VAL A 498 -26.42 -20.11 1.17
CA VAL A 498 -25.41 -19.10 1.43
C VAL A 498 -24.02 -19.68 1.27
N VAL A 499 -23.16 -18.96 0.58
CA VAL A 499 -21.72 -19.20 0.51
C VAL A 499 -21.00 -18.01 1.19
N LEU A 500 -20.14 -18.30 2.15
CA LEU A 500 -19.27 -17.33 2.79
C LEU A 500 -17.82 -17.63 2.40
N VAL A 501 -17.16 -16.66 1.78
CA VAL A 501 -15.75 -16.72 1.44
C VAL A 501 -15.00 -15.76 2.37
N PHE A 502 -14.10 -16.31 3.18
CA PHE A 502 -13.32 -15.58 4.15
C PHE A 502 -11.84 -15.71 3.81
N TRP A 503 -11.12 -14.60 3.72
CA TRP A 503 -9.68 -14.60 3.48
C TRP A 503 -9.00 -13.40 4.12
N GLY A 504 -7.69 -13.54 4.40
CA GLY A 504 -6.88 -12.42 4.84
C GLY A 504 -6.31 -11.64 3.67
N ASP A 505 -6.20 -10.32 3.81
CA ASP A 505 -5.68 -9.49 2.72
C ASP A 505 -4.16 -9.60 2.56
N HIS A 506 -3.38 -9.50 3.63
CA HIS A 506 -1.91 -9.60 3.58
C HIS A 506 -1.28 -9.90 4.93
N TYR A 507 -0.01 -10.29 4.91
CA TYR A 507 0.85 -10.31 6.09
C TYR A 507 1.39 -8.92 6.41
N ASN A 508 1.85 -8.74 7.66
CA ASN A 508 2.49 -7.52 8.13
C ASN A 508 3.82 -7.82 8.85
N PRO A 509 4.75 -6.84 8.87
CA PRO A 509 5.85 -6.87 9.82
C PRO A 509 5.29 -6.78 11.25
N ILE A 510 5.68 -7.71 12.12
CA ILE A 510 5.30 -7.68 13.54
C ILE A 510 6.40 -6.90 14.29
N ASP A 511 6.01 -5.89 15.11
CA ASP A 511 6.92 -4.93 15.75
C ASP A 511 7.77 -4.12 14.71
N SER A 512 7.20 -3.85 13.53
CA SER A 512 7.85 -3.15 12.41
C SER A 512 9.15 -3.82 11.90
N ASN A 513 9.26 -5.14 12.06
CA ASN A 513 10.41 -5.94 11.63
C ASN A 513 9.98 -7.38 11.28
N TYR A 514 10.94 -8.22 10.86
CA TYR A 514 10.76 -9.62 10.50
C TYR A 514 11.22 -10.59 11.61
N ASP A 515 11.50 -10.10 12.81
CA ASP A 515 12.13 -10.91 13.89
C ASP A 515 11.30 -12.16 14.24
N VAL A 516 9.97 -12.07 14.24
CA VAL A 516 9.08 -13.22 14.49
C VAL A 516 9.29 -14.31 13.43
N TYR A 517 9.31 -13.93 12.15
CA TYR A 517 9.43 -14.87 11.04
C TYR A 517 10.82 -15.49 10.94
N THR A 518 11.87 -14.70 11.13
CA THR A 518 13.25 -15.14 11.03
C THR A 518 13.71 -15.96 12.24
N ALA A 519 13.33 -15.56 13.47
CA ALA A 519 13.68 -16.29 14.68
C ALA A 519 13.02 -17.67 14.76
N THR A 520 11.85 -17.82 14.17
CA THR A 520 11.14 -19.11 14.03
C THR A 520 11.63 -19.91 12.85
N GLY A 521 12.24 -19.31 11.84
CA GLY A 521 12.53 -19.94 10.55
C GLY A 521 11.27 -20.13 9.69
N TYR A 522 10.18 -19.42 10.02
CA TYR A 522 8.94 -19.45 9.24
C TYR A 522 9.12 -18.82 7.87
N ALA A 523 9.75 -17.66 7.80
CA ALA A 523 10.06 -16.96 6.56
C ALA A 523 11.37 -16.17 6.67
N SER A 524 11.86 -15.65 5.54
CA SER A 524 13.04 -14.79 5.48
C SER A 524 12.72 -13.34 5.93
N ASP A 525 13.74 -12.50 6.00
CA ASP A 525 13.64 -11.06 6.31
C ASP A 525 13.28 -10.20 5.07
N SER A 526 12.50 -10.76 4.16
CA SER A 526 12.14 -10.13 2.90
C SER A 526 10.64 -10.16 2.67
N SER A 527 10.07 -9.02 2.28
CA SER A 527 8.68 -8.94 1.80
C SER A 527 8.43 -9.75 0.52
N ALA A 528 9.48 -10.20 -0.16
CA ALA A 528 9.37 -11.06 -1.34
C ALA A 528 9.33 -12.57 -1.00
N ASP A 529 9.37 -12.94 0.28
CA ASP A 529 9.25 -14.36 0.67
C ASP A 529 7.84 -14.87 0.34
N PRO A 530 7.70 -15.92 -0.50
CA PRO A 530 6.37 -16.40 -0.91
C PRO A 530 5.48 -16.85 0.23
N ARG A 531 6.01 -17.22 1.39
CA ARG A 531 5.21 -17.60 2.56
C ARG A 531 4.45 -16.41 3.13
N LEU A 532 5.05 -15.21 3.08
CA LEU A 532 4.44 -13.97 3.57
C LEU A 532 3.35 -13.42 2.64
N HIS A 533 3.00 -14.18 1.59
CA HIS A 533 1.92 -13.88 0.67
C HIS A 533 0.78 -14.91 0.71
N GLN A 534 0.88 -15.93 1.55
CA GLN A 534 -0.08 -17.03 1.61
C GLN A 534 -1.02 -16.88 2.81
N THR A 535 -2.00 -15.99 2.69
CA THR A 535 -3.01 -15.76 3.74
C THR A 535 -4.01 -16.91 3.82
N THR A 536 -4.80 -16.95 4.88
CA THR A 536 -5.85 -17.96 5.06
C THR A 536 -6.96 -17.79 4.05
N LEU A 537 -7.52 -18.90 3.55
CA LEU A 537 -8.73 -18.94 2.72
C LEU A 537 -9.69 -20.01 3.27
N LEU A 538 -10.95 -19.63 3.47
CA LEU A 538 -12.04 -20.54 3.81
C LEU A 538 -13.25 -20.23 2.92
N MET A 539 -13.87 -21.27 2.35
CA MET A 539 -15.14 -21.20 1.63
C MET A 539 -16.15 -22.11 2.32
N TRP A 540 -16.99 -21.51 3.14
CA TRP A 540 -18.04 -22.18 3.88
C TRP A 540 -19.40 -22.04 3.16
N SER A 541 -20.29 -23.02 3.33
CA SER A 541 -21.68 -22.90 2.91
C SER A 541 -22.61 -23.57 3.91
N ASN A 542 -23.85 -23.09 4.00
CA ASN A 542 -24.86 -23.68 4.88
C ASN A 542 -25.52 -24.93 4.29
N TYR A 543 -25.12 -25.37 3.11
CA TYR A 543 -25.70 -26.51 2.41
C TYR A 543 -24.72 -27.65 2.08
N SER A 544 -23.45 -27.49 2.39
CA SER A 544 -22.41 -28.51 2.21
C SER A 544 -21.55 -28.61 3.46
N ASP A 545 -21.21 -29.83 3.84
CA ASP A 545 -20.28 -30.19 4.90
C ASP A 545 -19.04 -30.93 4.34
N GLN A 546 -18.79 -30.76 3.04
CA GLN A 546 -17.69 -31.43 2.37
C GLN A 546 -16.37 -30.71 2.63
N GLN A 547 -15.45 -31.40 3.29
CA GLN A 547 -14.07 -30.93 3.43
C GLN A 547 -13.34 -31.01 2.08
N VAL A 548 -12.74 -29.90 1.63
CA VAL A 548 -11.94 -29.82 0.40
C VAL A 548 -10.71 -28.99 0.66
N ASP A 549 -9.53 -29.56 0.45
CA ASP A 549 -8.27 -28.79 0.45
C ASP A 549 -8.07 -28.17 -0.95
N LEU A 550 -8.13 -26.85 -1.03
CA LEU A 550 -7.95 -26.07 -2.25
C LEU A 550 -6.46 -25.79 -2.56
N GLY A 551 -5.56 -26.13 -1.64
CA GLY A 551 -4.17 -25.76 -1.73
C GLY A 551 -3.97 -24.24 -1.68
N THR A 552 -3.11 -23.70 -2.55
CA THR A 552 -2.89 -22.25 -2.65
C THR A 552 -3.50 -21.72 -3.95
N LEU A 553 -4.42 -20.79 -3.84
CA LEU A 553 -5.07 -20.12 -4.96
C LEU A 553 -4.61 -18.66 -5.06
N SER A 554 -4.45 -18.16 -6.29
CA SER A 554 -4.35 -16.70 -6.50
C SER A 554 -5.72 -16.07 -6.28
N LEU A 555 -5.74 -14.85 -5.74
CA LEU A 555 -6.98 -14.09 -5.50
C LEU A 555 -7.83 -13.88 -6.76
N ILE A 556 -7.20 -13.86 -7.93
CA ILE A 556 -7.94 -13.77 -9.20
C ILE A 556 -8.79 -15.02 -9.50
N HIS A 557 -8.67 -16.06 -8.68
CA HIS A 557 -9.42 -17.33 -8.83
C HIS A 557 -10.46 -17.57 -7.71
N ILE A 558 -10.61 -16.64 -6.79
CA ILE A 558 -11.58 -16.71 -5.68
C ILE A 558 -13.01 -16.45 -6.14
#